data_3aef3926efac2d3e865265a5adad3db1
#
_entry.id   3aef3926efac2d3e865265a5adad3db1
#
_cell.length_a   1.000
_cell.length_b   1.000
_cell.length_c   1.000
_cell.angle_alpha   90.00
_cell.angle_beta   90.00
_cell.angle_gamma   90.00
#
_symmetry.space_group_name_H-M   'P 1'
#
loop_
_entity.id
_entity.type
_entity.pdbx_description
1 polymer ?
#
loop_
_entity_poly.entity_id
_entity_poly.type
_entity_poly.pdbx_seq_one_letter_code
_entity_poly.pdbx_strand_id
1 'polypeptide(L)'
;MSYTTLATPEQLLPRLADFAVFDCRFKLEDPEAGRKAYLDSHITGAVYAHLDQDLSGPKTGMNGRHPLPGADSLVKTFSAWGISDSTQVVAYD
;
A
#
# COMPACT_ATOMS: atom_id res chain seq x y z
N MET A 1 2.04 -7.47 -20.13
CA MET A 1 2.96 -6.32 -20.00
C MET A 1 3.02 -5.89 -18.56
N SER A 2 4.20 -5.66 -18.05
CA SER A 2 4.38 -5.14 -16.70
C SER A 2 4.90 -3.71 -16.74
N TYR A 3 4.56 -2.93 -15.71
CA TYR A 3 5.00 -1.54 -15.57
C TYR A 3 6.05 -1.51 -14.46
N THR A 4 7.17 -0.83 -14.68
CA THR A 4 8.29 -0.83 -13.74
C THR A 4 8.37 0.42 -12.88
N THR A 5 7.68 1.50 -13.26
CA THR A 5 7.70 2.77 -12.52
C THR A 5 6.30 3.33 -12.31
N LEU A 6 5.77 4.05 -13.28
CA LEU A 6 4.47 4.73 -13.18
C LEU A 6 3.49 4.19 -14.22
N ALA A 7 2.23 4.18 -13.86
CA ALA A 7 1.15 3.81 -14.76
C ALA A 7 0.03 4.85 -14.65
N THR A 8 -0.65 5.14 -15.76
CA THR A 8 -1.80 6.05 -15.76
C THR A 8 -3.08 5.27 -15.45
N PRO A 9 -4.15 5.94 -14.98
CA PRO A 9 -5.44 5.27 -14.80
C PRO A 9 -5.93 4.58 -16.08
N GLU A 10 -5.70 5.18 -17.24
CA GLU A 10 -6.10 4.61 -18.53
C GLU A 10 -5.38 3.30 -18.84
N GLN A 11 -4.14 3.16 -18.37
CA GLN A 11 -3.38 1.93 -18.53
C GLN A 11 -3.86 0.84 -17.56
N LEU A 12 -4.29 1.22 -16.36
CA LEU A 12 -4.68 0.27 -15.31
C LEU A 12 -6.09 -0.26 -15.46
N LEU A 13 -7.05 0.60 -15.84
CA LEU A 13 -8.47 0.24 -15.82
C LEU A 13 -8.79 -1.06 -16.56
N PRO A 14 -8.30 -1.29 -17.80
CA PRO A 14 -8.63 -2.52 -18.51
C PRO A 14 -8.03 -3.78 -17.90
N ARG A 15 -7.10 -3.64 -16.97
CA ARG A 15 -6.32 -4.75 -16.44
C ARG A 15 -6.27 -4.78 -14.92
N LEU A 16 -7.25 -4.15 -14.24
CA LEU A 16 -7.24 -4.09 -12.77
C LEU A 16 -7.16 -5.47 -12.12
N ALA A 17 -7.79 -6.47 -12.70
CA ALA A 17 -7.80 -7.82 -12.15
C ALA A 17 -6.42 -8.50 -12.19
N ASP A 18 -5.49 -7.98 -13.02
CA ASP A 18 -4.15 -8.55 -13.16
C ASP A 18 -3.17 -8.02 -12.11
N PHE A 19 -3.56 -7.00 -11.33
CA PHE A 19 -2.67 -6.32 -10.39
C PHE A 19 -3.16 -6.42 -8.96
N ALA A 20 -2.22 -6.42 -8.01
CA ALA A 20 -2.52 -6.16 -6.60
C ALA A 20 -2.42 -4.64 -6.40
N VAL A 21 -3.55 -3.98 -6.13
CA VAL A 21 -3.64 -2.53 -6.02
C VAL A 21 -3.76 -2.12 -4.57
N PHE A 22 -2.95 -1.16 -4.14
CA PHE A 22 -2.91 -0.69 -2.76
C PHE A 22 -3.15 0.81 -2.69
N ASP A 23 -4.08 1.21 -1.80
CA ASP A 23 -4.34 2.60 -1.47
C ASP A 23 -3.42 2.99 -0.32
N CYS A 24 -2.48 3.89 -0.58
CA CYS A 24 -1.50 4.34 0.39
C CYS A 24 -1.74 5.78 0.85
N ARG A 25 -2.94 6.32 0.68
CA ARG A 25 -3.25 7.70 1.09
C ARG A 25 -3.06 7.87 2.60
N PHE A 26 -2.41 8.96 2.99
CA PHE A 26 -2.08 9.21 4.38
C PHE A 26 -1.89 10.71 4.64
N LYS A 27 -2.30 11.17 5.83
CA LYS A 27 -2.03 12.52 6.30
C LYS A 27 -1.31 12.45 7.64
N LEU A 28 -0.18 13.16 7.74
CA LEU A 28 0.63 13.15 8.96
C LEU A 28 -0.14 13.72 10.16
N GLU A 29 -0.96 14.74 9.94
CA GLU A 29 -1.73 15.39 11.00
C GLU A 29 -2.99 14.63 11.41
N ASP A 30 -3.41 13.64 10.63
CA ASP A 30 -4.56 12.78 10.94
C ASP A 30 -4.30 11.39 10.39
N PRO A 31 -3.75 10.47 11.19
CA PRO A 31 -3.39 9.12 10.72
C PRO A 31 -4.56 8.29 10.20
N GLU A 32 -5.80 8.62 10.54
CA GLU A 32 -6.97 7.89 10.07
C GLU A 32 -7.64 8.52 8.86
N ALA A 33 -7.15 9.66 8.39
CA ALA A 33 -7.75 10.36 7.24
C ALA A 33 -7.69 9.51 5.96
N GLY A 34 -6.59 8.80 5.74
CA GLY A 34 -6.43 7.93 4.58
C GLY A 34 -7.39 6.75 4.60
N ARG A 35 -7.58 6.12 5.77
CA ARG A 35 -8.54 5.03 5.93
C ARG A 35 -9.97 5.51 5.69
N LYS A 36 -10.31 6.67 6.20
CA LYS A 36 -11.64 7.26 5.98
C LYS A 36 -11.87 7.54 4.50
N ALA A 37 -10.88 8.06 3.80
CA ALA A 37 -10.95 8.30 2.36
C ALA A 37 -11.13 6.98 1.60
N TYR A 38 -10.40 5.93 1.99
CA TYR A 38 -10.55 4.61 1.39
C TYR A 38 -11.97 4.06 1.56
N LEU A 39 -12.53 4.17 2.77
CA LEU A 39 -13.89 3.70 3.03
C LEU A 39 -14.94 4.49 2.26
N ASP A 40 -14.68 5.79 2.01
CA ASP A 40 -15.58 6.64 1.24
C ASP A 40 -15.55 6.27 -0.25
N SER A 41 -14.35 6.17 -0.82
CA SER A 41 -14.20 5.72 -2.21
C SER A 41 -12.75 5.27 -2.47
N HIS A 42 -12.59 4.20 -3.22
CA HIS A 42 -11.29 3.68 -3.62
C HIS A 42 -11.40 2.91 -4.92
N ILE A 43 -10.25 2.61 -5.55
CA ILE A 43 -10.22 1.79 -6.76
C ILE A 43 -10.75 0.40 -6.43
N THR A 44 -11.63 -0.13 -7.28
CA THR A 44 -12.23 -1.45 -7.09
C THR A 44 -11.16 -2.51 -6.89
N GLY A 45 -11.29 -3.27 -5.80
CA GLY A 45 -10.35 -4.33 -5.47
C GLY A 45 -9.09 -3.87 -4.75
N ALA A 46 -8.88 -2.56 -4.55
CA ALA A 46 -7.72 -2.06 -3.82
C ALA A 46 -7.80 -2.39 -2.33
N VAL A 47 -6.64 -2.66 -1.73
CA VAL A 47 -6.50 -2.85 -0.30
C VAL A 47 -5.88 -1.60 0.29
N TYR A 48 -6.34 -1.18 1.47
CA TYR A 48 -5.76 -0.03 2.14
C TYR A 48 -4.48 -0.45 2.88
N ALA A 49 -3.37 0.25 2.59
CA ALA A 49 -2.08 0.05 3.26
C ALA A 49 -1.82 1.24 4.17
N HIS A 50 -1.92 1.04 5.48
CA HIS A 50 -1.76 2.11 6.47
C HIS A 50 -0.29 2.36 6.76
N LEU A 51 0.18 3.60 6.56
CA LEU A 51 1.60 3.91 6.72
C LEU A 51 2.11 3.58 8.14
N ASP A 52 1.37 3.95 9.19
CA ASP A 52 1.78 3.69 10.57
C ASP A 52 1.66 2.22 10.98
N GLN A 53 0.60 1.54 10.54
CA GLN A 53 0.27 0.21 11.03
C GLN A 53 0.86 -0.90 10.18
N ASP A 54 0.89 -0.72 8.86
CA ASP A 54 1.27 -1.78 7.93
C ASP A 54 2.67 -1.59 7.35
N LEU A 55 3.09 -0.34 7.13
CA LEU A 55 4.30 -0.03 6.36
C LEU A 55 5.43 0.54 7.20
N SER A 56 5.24 0.66 8.51
CA SER A 56 6.25 1.20 9.42
C SER A 56 6.52 0.24 10.57
N GLY A 57 7.75 0.24 11.06
CA GLY A 57 8.14 -0.53 12.23
C GLY A 57 7.91 0.25 13.53
N PRO A 58 8.26 -0.34 14.69
CA PRO A 58 8.13 0.33 15.98
C PRO A 58 8.99 1.58 16.04
N LYS A 59 8.44 2.64 16.61
CA LYS A 59 9.19 3.89 16.81
C LYS A 59 10.05 3.76 18.08
N THR A 60 11.34 4.03 17.93
CA THR A 60 12.28 3.99 19.06
C THR A 60 12.66 5.39 19.52
N GLY A 61 12.25 6.43 18.82
CA GLY A 61 12.68 7.79 19.05
C GLY A 61 14.00 8.14 18.36
N MET A 62 14.68 7.15 17.82
CA MET A 62 15.98 7.33 17.15
C MET A 62 15.96 6.90 15.68
N ASN A 63 14.88 6.31 15.21
CA ASN A 63 14.77 5.73 13.85
C ASN A 63 13.76 6.46 12.96
N GLY A 64 13.38 7.69 13.34
CA GLY A 64 12.48 8.49 12.53
C GLY A 64 11.01 8.27 12.84
N ARG A 65 10.15 9.02 12.13
CA ARG A 65 8.70 9.00 12.36
C ARG A 65 8.05 7.75 11.81
N HIS A 66 8.52 7.29 10.63
CA HIS A 66 8.00 6.09 9.96
C HIS A 66 9.18 5.20 9.60
N PRO A 67 9.75 4.50 10.60
CA PRO A 67 10.89 3.61 10.34
C PRO A 67 10.45 2.40 9.52
N LEU A 68 11.38 1.85 8.76
CA LEU A 68 11.11 0.63 8.00
C LEU A 68 10.82 -0.53 8.96
N PRO A 69 9.81 -1.36 8.66
CA PRO A 69 9.55 -2.55 9.45
C PRO A 69 10.64 -3.60 9.21
N GLY A 70 10.76 -4.53 10.14
CA GLY A 70 11.67 -5.67 9.94
C GLY A 70 11.23 -6.57 8.80
N ALA A 71 12.18 -7.33 8.24
CA ALA A 71 11.90 -8.22 7.12
C ALA A 71 10.80 -9.23 7.43
N ASP A 72 10.79 -9.79 8.65
CA ASP A 72 9.78 -10.76 9.05
C ASP A 72 8.37 -10.15 9.09
N SER A 73 8.26 -8.90 9.55
CA SER A 73 6.99 -8.18 9.57
C SER A 73 6.49 -7.91 8.17
N LEU A 74 7.37 -7.50 7.26
CA LEU A 74 7.01 -7.27 5.85
C LEU A 74 6.53 -8.55 5.18
N VAL A 75 7.21 -9.67 5.43
CA VAL A 75 6.81 -10.95 4.86
C VAL A 75 5.41 -11.34 5.32
N LYS A 76 5.11 -11.19 6.61
CA LYS A 76 3.79 -11.48 7.15
C LYS A 76 2.71 -10.60 6.52
N THR A 77 2.96 -9.29 6.45
CA THR A 77 2.01 -8.33 5.90
C THR A 77 1.73 -8.63 4.43
N PHE A 78 2.78 -8.76 3.62
CA PHE A 78 2.64 -8.98 2.19
C PHE A 78 2.04 -10.34 1.88
N SER A 79 2.38 -11.38 2.65
CA SER A 79 1.77 -12.70 2.48
C SER A 79 0.28 -12.67 2.81
N ALA A 80 -0.11 -11.95 3.85
CA ALA A 80 -1.53 -11.79 4.20
C ALA A 80 -2.31 -11.08 3.10
N TRP A 81 -1.66 -10.20 2.34
CA TRP A 81 -2.26 -9.49 1.21
C TRP A 81 -2.23 -10.29 -0.10
N GLY A 82 -1.66 -11.50 -0.09
CA GLY A 82 -1.60 -12.34 -1.28
C GLY A 82 -0.49 -11.98 -2.25
N ILE A 83 0.51 -11.21 -1.82
CA ILE A 83 1.63 -10.83 -2.67
C ILE A 83 2.63 -11.99 -2.74
N SER A 84 3.05 -12.35 -3.94
CA SER A 84 4.10 -13.34 -4.20
C SER A 84 5.13 -12.75 -5.17
N ASP A 85 6.17 -13.53 -5.47
CA ASP A 85 7.23 -13.08 -6.39
C ASP A 85 6.71 -12.74 -7.79
N SER A 86 5.58 -13.31 -8.19
CA SER A 86 4.99 -13.08 -9.51
C SER A 86 3.90 -12.02 -9.51
N THR A 87 3.60 -11.40 -8.36
CA THR A 87 2.53 -10.40 -8.25
C THR A 87 3.02 -9.03 -8.71
N GLN A 88 2.30 -8.43 -9.67
CA GLN A 88 2.54 -7.04 -10.02
C GLN A 88 1.75 -6.15 -9.07
N VAL A 89 2.47 -5.33 -8.30
CA VAL A 89 1.89 -4.43 -7.31
C VAL A 89 1.77 -3.04 -7.88
N VAL A 90 0.62 -2.40 -7.63
CA VAL A 90 0.39 -1.00 -7.98
C VAL A 90 -0.09 -0.27 -6.73
N ALA A 91 0.54 0.85 -6.41
CA ALA A 91 0.17 1.67 -5.27
C ALA A 91 -0.23 3.07 -5.75
N TYR A 92 -1.20 3.68 -5.04
CA TYR A 92 -1.57 5.08 -5.29
C TYR A 92 -1.74 5.83 -3.97
N ASP A 93 -1.59 7.15 -4.04
CA ASP A 93 -1.77 8.02 -2.87
C ASP A 93 -2.65 9.24 -3.20
#